data_05150732bf7bc3b1665475ac0cb04d39
#
_entry.id   05150732bf7bc3b1665475ac0cb04d39
#
_cell.length_a   1.000
_cell.length_b   1.000
_cell.length_c   1.000
_cell.angle_alpha   90.00
_cell.angle_beta   90.00
_cell.angle_gamma   90.00
#
_symmetry.space_group_name_H-M   'P 1'
#
loop_
_entity.id
_entity.type
_entity.pdbx_description
1 polymer ?
#
loop_
_entity_poly.entity_id
_entity_poly.type
_entity_poly.pdbx_seq_one_letter_code
_entity_poly.pdbx_strand_id
1 'polypeptide(L)'
;SNKPAFDTIVASGSRSSSPHSETSMNRVETPIVVDWGARYDHYCSDITRTFIDSERQEEIWNIVLEAQKEAIKTISPGVKFADVDKAARDVISEYGYGEYFIHSTGHAFGLDIHENPNISSKSEGVLEENMVITAEPGIYIPGEFGVRIEDDVLVKKNSEVLTSLDKKLDFTL
;
A
#
# COMPACT_ATOMS: atom_id res chain seq x y z
N SER A 1 22.94 -10.20 -6.70
CA SER A 1 23.15 -8.81 -7.15
C SER A 1 21.96 -7.98 -6.71
N ASN A 2 22.25 -6.81 -6.14
CA ASN A 2 21.20 -5.87 -5.73
C ASN A 2 20.62 -5.19 -6.99
N LYS A 3 19.32 -5.23 -7.15
CA LYS A 3 18.60 -4.60 -8.25
C LYS A 3 17.21 -4.19 -7.78
N PRO A 4 16.46 -3.34 -8.51
CA PRO A 4 15.06 -3.13 -8.25
C PRO A 4 14.28 -4.47 -8.24
N ALA A 5 13.28 -4.59 -7.36
CA ALA A 5 12.37 -5.74 -7.33
C ALA A 5 11.43 -5.72 -8.54
N PHE A 6 11.03 -4.52 -8.93
CA PHE A 6 10.17 -4.20 -10.07
C PHE A 6 10.49 -2.80 -10.61
N ASP A 7 9.85 -2.39 -11.70
CA ASP A 7 9.98 -1.04 -12.23
C ASP A 7 9.29 -0.03 -11.31
N THR A 8 10.05 0.91 -10.77
CA THR A 8 9.54 1.93 -9.84
C THR A 8 8.41 2.74 -10.48
N ILE A 9 7.28 2.84 -9.78
CA ILE A 9 6.16 3.68 -10.19
C ILE A 9 6.31 5.06 -9.53
N VAL A 10 6.26 6.12 -10.33
CA VAL A 10 6.16 7.50 -9.86
C VAL A 10 4.97 8.16 -10.54
N ALA A 11 3.87 8.29 -9.81
CA ALA A 11 2.65 8.89 -10.29
C ALA A 11 2.37 10.22 -9.59
N SER A 12 2.17 11.30 -10.34
CA SER A 12 2.02 12.64 -9.78
C SER A 12 0.74 13.34 -10.24
N GLY A 13 0.21 14.23 -9.38
CA GLY A 13 -1.02 14.98 -9.62
C GLY A 13 -2.19 14.06 -9.96
N SER A 14 -2.97 14.41 -10.97
CA SER A 14 -4.14 13.61 -11.40
C SER A 14 -3.79 12.21 -11.90
N ARG A 15 -2.55 11.95 -12.32
CA ARG A 15 -2.11 10.62 -12.75
C ARG A 15 -1.99 9.65 -11.58
N SER A 16 -1.80 10.13 -10.35
CA SER A 16 -1.79 9.30 -9.15
C SER A 16 -3.14 8.63 -8.88
N SER A 17 -4.24 9.10 -9.51
CA SER A 17 -5.55 8.44 -9.44
C SER A 17 -5.61 7.08 -10.16
N SER A 18 -4.53 6.68 -10.85
CA SER A 18 -4.36 5.35 -11.44
C SER A 18 -3.28 4.58 -10.68
N PRO A 19 -3.59 3.44 -10.03
CA PRO A 19 -2.59 2.64 -9.28
C PRO A 19 -1.37 2.22 -10.10
N HIS A 20 -1.58 1.95 -11.40
CA HIS A 20 -0.55 1.51 -12.34
C HIS A 20 -0.26 2.58 -13.40
N SER A 21 0.02 3.80 -12.94
CA SER A 21 0.29 4.92 -13.85
C SER A 21 1.60 4.71 -14.61
N GLU A 22 1.54 4.81 -15.94
CA GLU A 22 2.72 4.80 -16.79
C GLU A 22 3.51 6.11 -16.68
N THR A 23 4.78 6.08 -17.07
CA THR A 23 5.65 7.27 -17.15
C THR A 23 5.07 8.31 -18.11
N SER A 24 5.29 9.60 -17.83
CA SER A 24 4.84 10.70 -18.69
C SER A 24 5.85 11.83 -18.71
N MET A 25 5.67 12.77 -19.65
CA MET A 25 6.42 14.03 -19.72
C MET A 25 5.73 15.18 -18.97
N ASN A 26 4.69 14.89 -18.20
CA ASN A 26 3.99 15.89 -17.43
C ASN A 26 4.88 16.46 -16.34
N ARG A 27 4.64 17.71 -15.97
CA ARG A 27 5.30 18.32 -14.83
C ARG A 27 4.89 17.57 -13.54
N VAL A 28 5.85 17.41 -12.65
CA VAL A 28 5.59 16.76 -11.35
C VAL A 28 4.81 17.73 -10.46
N GLU A 29 3.68 17.27 -9.94
CA GLU A 29 2.77 17.99 -9.06
C GLU A 29 2.30 17.04 -7.94
N THR A 30 2.02 17.56 -6.77
CA THR A 30 1.48 16.76 -5.67
C THR A 30 -0.01 16.37 -5.90
N PRO A 31 -0.47 15.25 -5.32
CA PRO A 31 0.35 14.31 -4.58
C PRO A 31 1.26 13.53 -5.52
N ILE A 32 2.38 13.03 -4.96
CA ILE A 32 3.29 12.16 -5.69
C ILE A 32 3.29 10.80 -4.99
N VAL A 33 2.75 9.79 -5.64
CA VAL A 33 2.85 8.39 -5.21
C VAL A 33 4.14 7.83 -5.77
N VAL A 34 5.00 7.35 -4.89
CA VAL A 34 6.22 6.63 -5.24
C VAL A 34 6.10 5.22 -4.68
N ASP A 35 6.20 4.24 -5.56
CA ASP A 35 6.12 2.82 -5.25
C ASP A 35 7.37 2.14 -5.80
N TRP A 36 8.15 1.52 -4.91
CA TRP A 36 9.44 0.92 -5.25
C TRP A 36 9.81 -0.22 -4.31
N GLY A 37 10.65 -1.10 -4.82
CA GLY A 37 11.20 -2.20 -4.07
C GLY A 37 12.61 -2.55 -4.47
N ALA A 38 13.32 -3.21 -3.59
CA ALA A 38 14.66 -3.72 -3.82
C ALA A 38 14.66 -5.25 -3.81
N ARG A 39 15.55 -5.84 -4.60
CA ARG A 39 15.88 -7.27 -4.52
C ARG A 39 17.28 -7.42 -3.93
N TYR A 40 17.33 -7.95 -2.72
CA TYR A 40 18.57 -8.22 -2.02
C TYR A 40 18.67 -9.71 -1.69
N ASP A 41 19.79 -10.34 -2.07
CA ASP A 41 20.03 -11.78 -1.87
C ASP A 41 18.85 -12.67 -2.29
N HIS A 42 18.28 -12.36 -3.48
CA HIS A 42 17.10 -12.96 -4.10
C HIS A 42 15.73 -12.54 -3.52
N TYR A 43 15.65 -12.01 -2.32
CA TYR A 43 14.40 -11.59 -1.71
C TYR A 43 14.01 -10.18 -2.13
N CYS A 44 12.71 -9.98 -2.33
CA CYS A 44 12.12 -8.69 -2.66
C CYS A 44 11.72 -7.92 -1.39
N SER A 45 11.61 -6.60 -1.51
CA SER A 45 10.87 -5.71 -0.62
C SER A 45 9.91 -4.88 -1.45
N ASP A 46 8.89 -4.32 -0.82
CA ASP A 46 7.88 -3.48 -1.44
C ASP A 46 7.49 -2.31 -0.53
N ILE A 47 7.37 -1.12 -1.08
CA ILE A 47 7.05 0.06 -0.28
C ILE A 47 6.44 1.16 -1.14
N THR A 48 5.32 1.73 -0.68
CA THR A 48 4.75 2.94 -1.26
C THR A 48 4.71 4.07 -0.26
N ARG A 49 5.07 5.28 -0.72
CA ARG A 49 4.87 6.54 0.01
C ARG A 49 4.19 7.57 -0.89
N THR A 50 3.33 8.39 -0.28
CA THR A 50 2.69 9.49 -0.97
C THR A 50 3.11 10.82 -0.35
N PHE A 51 3.70 11.70 -1.16
CA PHE A 51 4.04 13.07 -0.80
C PHE A 51 2.84 13.97 -1.08
N ILE A 52 2.54 14.85 -0.13
CA ILE A 52 1.35 15.72 -0.15
C ILE A 52 1.74 17.15 0.22
N ASP A 53 0.96 18.14 -0.25
CA ASP A 53 1.20 19.56 0.06
C ASP A 53 -0.07 20.40 0.26
N SER A 54 -1.26 19.79 0.27
CA SER A 54 -2.53 20.47 0.49
C SER A 54 -3.38 19.82 1.58
N GLU A 55 -4.25 20.59 2.24
CA GLU A 55 -5.16 20.10 3.27
C GLU A 55 -6.08 18.97 2.75
N ARG A 56 -6.54 19.07 1.50
CA ARG A 56 -7.38 18.04 0.89
C ARG A 56 -6.63 16.71 0.69
N GLN A 57 -5.37 16.77 0.28
CA GLN A 57 -4.52 15.59 0.14
C GLN A 57 -4.19 15.01 1.52
N GLU A 58 -3.96 15.85 2.53
CA GLU A 58 -3.69 15.41 3.90
C GLU A 58 -4.90 14.73 4.53
N GLU A 59 -6.13 15.19 4.26
CA GLU A 59 -7.36 14.53 4.67
C GLU A 59 -7.40 13.09 4.15
N ILE A 60 -7.24 12.89 2.84
CA ILE A 60 -7.26 11.56 2.20
C ILE A 60 -6.08 10.70 2.69
N TRP A 61 -4.90 11.29 2.84
CA TRP A 61 -3.72 10.61 3.35
C TRP A 61 -3.94 10.05 4.77
N ASN A 62 -4.58 10.83 5.64
CA ASN A 62 -4.89 10.40 7.00
C ASN A 62 -5.90 9.23 7.03
N ILE A 63 -6.90 9.24 6.15
CA ILE A 63 -7.86 8.12 6.00
C ILE A 63 -7.13 6.84 5.55
N VAL A 64 -6.25 6.94 4.55
CA VAL A 64 -5.46 5.80 4.08
C VAL A 64 -4.51 5.28 5.18
N LEU A 65 -3.89 6.18 5.95
CA LEU A 65 -3.04 5.79 7.08
C LEU A 65 -3.83 5.07 8.17
N GLU A 66 -5.04 5.53 8.48
CA GLU A 66 -5.91 4.87 9.45
C GLU A 66 -6.31 3.47 8.96
N ALA A 67 -6.71 3.35 7.70
CA ALA A 67 -7.03 2.07 7.07
C ALA A 67 -5.85 1.09 7.11
N GLN A 68 -4.64 1.55 6.82
CA GLN A 68 -3.43 0.74 6.89
C GLN A 68 -3.16 0.26 8.32
N LYS A 69 -3.29 1.14 9.31
CA LYS A 69 -3.10 0.79 10.72
C LYS A 69 -4.09 -0.28 11.19
N GLU A 70 -5.37 -0.17 10.81
CA GLU A 70 -6.38 -1.17 11.17
C GLU A 70 -6.15 -2.50 10.45
N ALA A 71 -5.71 -2.50 9.17
CA ALA A 71 -5.28 -3.71 8.49
C ALA A 71 -4.11 -4.38 9.23
N ILE A 72 -3.03 -3.64 9.52
CA ILE A 72 -1.84 -4.17 10.21
C ILE A 72 -2.19 -4.72 11.60
N LYS A 73 -3.04 -4.04 12.35
CA LYS A 73 -3.51 -4.48 13.67
C LYS A 73 -4.29 -5.80 13.62
N THR A 74 -4.96 -6.07 12.51
CA THR A 74 -5.73 -7.30 12.28
C THR A 74 -4.82 -8.49 11.89
N ILE A 75 -3.60 -8.22 11.39
CA ILE A 75 -2.67 -9.25 10.94
C ILE A 75 -2.18 -10.08 12.14
N SER A 76 -2.56 -11.36 12.18
CA SER A 76 -1.98 -12.37 13.09
C SER A 76 -2.25 -13.78 12.56
N PRO A 77 -1.50 -14.81 12.99
CA PRO A 77 -1.72 -16.19 12.56
C PRO A 77 -3.16 -16.64 12.83
N GLY A 78 -3.79 -17.28 11.83
CA GLY A 78 -5.16 -17.79 11.91
C GLY A 78 -6.25 -16.79 11.48
N VAL A 79 -5.92 -15.53 11.28
CA VAL A 79 -6.85 -14.52 10.74
C VAL A 79 -7.05 -14.76 9.24
N LYS A 80 -8.29 -14.65 8.76
CA LYS A 80 -8.60 -14.79 7.34
C LYS A 80 -8.03 -13.63 6.53
N PHE A 81 -7.55 -13.90 5.32
CA PHE A 81 -7.10 -12.87 4.40
C PHE A 81 -8.19 -11.82 4.16
N ALA A 82 -9.44 -12.28 4.00
CA ALA A 82 -10.59 -11.40 3.79
C ALA A 82 -10.88 -10.48 5.00
N ASP A 83 -10.56 -10.89 6.23
CA ASP A 83 -10.79 -10.06 7.42
C ASP A 83 -9.77 -8.91 7.49
N VAL A 84 -8.54 -9.12 7.04
CA VAL A 84 -7.52 -8.06 6.91
C VAL A 84 -7.95 -7.03 5.86
N ASP A 85 -8.38 -7.49 4.68
CA ASP A 85 -8.89 -6.61 3.62
C ASP A 85 -10.14 -5.84 4.10
N LYS A 86 -11.04 -6.53 4.80
CA LYS A 86 -12.25 -5.92 5.37
C LYS A 86 -11.91 -4.80 6.35
N ALA A 87 -10.91 -4.97 7.20
CA ALA A 87 -10.51 -3.96 8.18
C ALA A 87 -10.10 -2.64 7.51
N ALA A 88 -9.31 -2.70 6.44
CA ALA A 88 -8.94 -1.51 5.67
C ALA A 88 -10.15 -0.90 4.94
N ARG A 89 -10.97 -1.75 4.28
CA ARG A 89 -12.15 -1.29 3.51
C ARG A 89 -13.22 -0.65 4.37
N ASP A 90 -13.46 -1.19 5.55
CA ASP A 90 -14.46 -0.63 6.46
C ASP A 90 -14.08 0.82 6.81
N VAL A 91 -12.84 1.09 7.19
CA VAL A 91 -12.36 2.44 7.48
C VAL A 91 -12.59 3.37 6.28
N ILE A 92 -12.10 2.98 5.10
CA ILE A 92 -12.23 3.82 3.89
C ILE A 92 -13.72 4.06 3.53
N SER A 93 -14.57 3.05 3.74
CA SER A 93 -16.01 3.13 3.46
C SER A 93 -16.75 4.02 4.46
N GLU A 94 -16.37 4.02 5.75
CA GLU A 94 -16.94 4.89 6.78
C GLU A 94 -16.74 6.38 6.46
N TYR A 95 -15.61 6.72 5.82
CA TYR A 95 -15.34 8.07 5.32
C TYR A 95 -15.99 8.36 3.94
N GLY A 96 -16.72 7.40 3.35
CA GLY A 96 -17.44 7.57 2.07
C GLY A 96 -16.59 7.34 0.82
N TYR A 97 -15.37 6.78 0.95
CA TYR A 97 -14.44 6.54 -0.18
C TYR A 97 -14.35 5.08 -0.60
N GLY A 98 -15.24 4.20 -0.13
CA GLY A 98 -15.17 2.76 -0.38
C GLY A 98 -15.10 2.36 -1.86
N GLU A 99 -15.77 3.10 -2.75
CA GLU A 99 -15.73 2.87 -4.20
C GLU A 99 -14.39 3.22 -4.86
N TYR A 100 -13.58 4.02 -4.19
CA TYR A 100 -12.27 4.46 -4.68
C TYR A 100 -11.11 3.58 -4.19
N PHE A 101 -11.38 2.55 -3.38
CA PHE A 101 -10.39 1.54 -3.03
C PHE A 101 -10.56 0.31 -3.92
N ILE A 102 -9.88 0.30 -5.05
CA ILE A 102 -10.15 -0.55 -6.21
C ILE A 102 -9.25 -1.79 -6.37
N HIS A 103 -8.33 -2.03 -5.44
CA HIS A 103 -7.45 -3.21 -5.45
C HIS A 103 -7.48 -3.97 -4.10
N SER A 104 -6.70 -5.04 -3.97
CA SER A 104 -6.52 -5.79 -2.73
C SER A 104 -5.76 -4.96 -1.69
N THR A 105 -5.96 -5.27 -0.41
CA THR A 105 -5.21 -4.60 0.68
C THR A 105 -3.74 -4.99 0.70
N GLY A 106 -3.35 -6.08 0.00
CA GLY A 106 -1.97 -6.50 -0.12
C GLY A 106 -1.82 -7.86 -0.79
N HIS A 107 -0.59 -8.37 -0.76
CA HIS A 107 -0.21 -9.67 -1.29
C HIS A 107 0.98 -10.23 -0.50
N ALA A 108 1.23 -11.53 -0.60
CA ALA A 108 2.49 -12.12 -0.17
C ALA A 108 3.59 -11.82 -1.19
N PHE A 109 4.81 -11.78 -0.71
CA PHE A 109 6.01 -11.65 -1.53
C PHE A 109 7.20 -12.36 -0.87
N GLY A 110 8.25 -12.60 -1.63
CA GLY A 110 9.46 -13.26 -1.16
C GLY A 110 10.51 -13.30 -2.26
N LEU A 111 10.66 -14.43 -2.96
CA LEU A 111 11.55 -14.53 -4.11
C LEU A 111 10.97 -13.81 -5.33
N ASP A 112 9.64 -13.83 -5.47
CA ASP A 112 8.92 -13.01 -6.44
C ASP A 112 8.22 -11.86 -5.74
N ILE A 113 8.03 -10.74 -6.46
CA ILE A 113 7.37 -9.56 -5.90
C ILE A 113 5.88 -9.80 -5.62
N HIS A 114 5.23 -10.62 -6.41
CA HIS A 114 3.86 -11.05 -6.18
C HIS A 114 3.83 -12.56 -6.02
N GLU A 115 3.49 -13.01 -4.82
CA GLU A 115 3.27 -14.40 -4.47
C GLU A 115 1.85 -14.58 -3.90
N ASN A 116 1.35 -15.80 -3.88
CA ASN A 116 0.11 -16.10 -3.17
C ASN A 116 0.38 -16.21 -1.65
N PRO A 117 -0.58 -15.79 -0.81
CA PRO A 117 -1.92 -15.31 -1.13
C PRO A 117 -2.00 -13.81 -1.44
N ASN A 118 -3.08 -13.41 -2.18
CA ASN A 118 -3.53 -12.03 -2.15
C ASN A 118 -4.36 -11.77 -0.88
N ILE A 119 -4.26 -10.57 -0.33
CA ILE A 119 -5.03 -10.11 0.83
C ILE A 119 -6.24 -9.32 0.33
N SER A 120 -7.33 -10.03 0.02
CA SER A 120 -8.53 -9.43 -0.57
C SER A 120 -9.80 -10.06 -0.02
N SER A 121 -10.94 -9.39 -0.19
CA SER A 121 -12.26 -9.87 0.21
C SER A 121 -12.68 -11.20 -0.47
N LYS A 122 -12.02 -11.57 -1.56
CA LYS A 122 -12.30 -12.80 -2.34
C LYS A 122 -11.30 -13.91 -2.04
N SER A 123 -10.26 -13.65 -1.27
CA SER A 123 -9.22 -14.63 -0.97
C SER A 123 -9.68 -15.59 0.12
N GLU A 124 -9.50 -16.88 -0.12
CA GLU A 124 -9.77 -17.94 0.85
C GLU A 124 -8.49 -18.31 1.61
N GLY A 125 -8.64 -18.73 2.87
CA GLY A 125 -7.54 -19.15 3.73
C GLY A 125 -7.26 -18.17 4.86
N VAL A 126 -6.20 -18.48 5.59
CA VAL A 126 -5.78 -17.73 6.80
C VAL A 126 -4.30 -17.41 6.74
N LEU A 127 -3.92 -16.37 7.44
CA LEU A 127 -2.52 -16.02 7.67
C LEU A 127 -1.81 -17.11 8.49
N GLU A 128 -0.62 -17.47 8.06
CA GLU A 128 0.26 -18.39 8.79
C GLU A 128 1.45 -17.63 9.38
N GLU A 129 1.98 -18.13 10.48
CA GLU A 129 3.16 -17.53 11.12
C GLU A 129 4.36 -17.53 10.16
N ASN A 130 5.09 -16.42 10.15
CA ASN A 130 6.23 -16.12 9.28
C ASN A 130 5.90 -15.85 7.80
N MET A 131 4.63 -15.74 7.39
CA MET A 131 4.33 -15.12 6.13
C MET A 131 4.81 -13.67 6.11
N VAL A 132 5.27 -13.20 4.96
CA VAL A 132 5.56 -11.79 4.70
C VAL A 132 4.56 -11.29 3.68
N ILE A 133 3.85 -10.22 4.00
CA ILE A 133 2.79 -9.65 3.18
C ILE A 133 2.91 -8.13 3.13
N THR A 134 2.37 -7.51 2.08
CA THR A 134 2.18 -6.07 2.05
C THR A 134 0.89 -5.66 2.77
N ALA A 135 0.85 -4.42 3.26
CA ALA A 135 -0.36 -3.75 3.71
C ALA A 135 -0.40 -2.36 3.05
N GLU A 136 -1.17 -2.25 1.96
CA GLU A 136 -1.09 -1.17 0.98
C GLU A 136 -2.43 -0.53 0.59
N PRO A 137 -3.35 -0.23 1.51
CA PRO A 137 -4.61 0.40 1.12
C PRO A 137 -4.37 1.72 0.39
N GLY A 138 -5.31 2.06 -0.51
CA GLY A 138 -5.26 3.30 -1.27
C GLY A 138 -6.62 3.84 -1.63
N ILE A 139 -6.70 5.14 -1.85
CA ILE A 139 -7.88 5.85 -2.34
C ILE A 139 -7.48 6.55 -3.64
N TYR A 140 -8.23 6.30 -4.72
CA TYR A 140 -7.95 6.80 -6.07
C TYR A 140 -9.17 7.51 -6.62
N ILE A 141 -9.20 8.85 -6.52
CA ILE A 141 -10.34 9.67 -6.93
C ILE A 141 -10.18 10.02 -8.42
N PRO A 142 -11.03 9.48 -9.32
CA PRO A 142 -10.85 9.63 -10.75
C PRO A 142 -10.79 11.11 -11.18
N GLY A 143 -9.71 11.46 -11.90
CA GLY A 143 -9.50 12.81 -12.41
C GLY A 143 -9.01 13.84 -11.38
N GLU A 144 -8.95 13.45 -10.09
CA GLU A 144 -8.36 14.29 -9.04
C GLU A 144 -6.96 13.80 -8.70
N PHE A 145 -6.85 12.80 -7.82
CA PHE A 145 -5.58 12.22 -7.39
C PHE A 145 -5.79 10.89 -6.66
N GLY A 146 -4.69 10.21 -6.34
CA GLY A 146 -4.65 9.03 -5.50
C GLY A 146 -3.62 9.12 -4.40
N VAL A 147 -3.86 8.34 -3.35
CA VAL A 147 -2.96 8.16 -2.20
C VAL A 147 -2.85 6.67 -1.90
N ARG A 148 -1.63 6.16 -1.73
CA ARG A 148 -1.33 4.82 -1.22
C ARG A 148 -0.24 4.91 -0.16
N ILE A 149 -0.37 4.12 0.91
CA ILE A 149 0.66 3.93 1.94
C ILE A 149 0.84 2.44 2.12
N GLU A 150 2.07 1.97 1.99
CA GLU A 150 2.40 0.56 2.00
C GLU A 150 3.59 0.25 2.88
N ASP A 151 3.50 -0.85 3.59
CA ASP A 151 4.62 -1.46 4.29
C ASP A 151 4.63 -2.98 4.13
N ASP A 152 5.84 -3.51 4.27
CA ASP A 152 6.11 -4.93 4.45
C ASP A 152 5.82 -5.34 5.90
N VAL A 153 5.03 -6.41 6.08
CA VAL A 153 4.62 -6.89 7.40
C VAL A 153 4.91 -8.38 7.55
N LEU A 154 5.64 -8.72 8.60
CA LEU A 154 5.86 -10.11 9.00
C LEU A 154 4.73 -10.58 9.93
N VAL A 155 4.07 -11.66 9.55
CA VAL A 155 2.98 -12.26 10.30
C VAL A 155 3.52 -12.98 11.54
N LYS A 156 3.20 -12.42 12.70
CA LYS A 156 3.49 -12.99 14.03
C LYS A 156 2.27 -12.81 14.93
N LYS A 157 2.29 -13.40 16.13
CA LYS A 157 1.25 -13.16 17.16
C LYS A 157 1.01 -11.65 17.39
N ASN A 158 2.08 -10.86 17.39
CA ASN A 158 2.06 -9.41 17.26
C ASN A 158 2.78 -9.12 15.94
N SER A 159 2.07 -8.72 14.91
CA SER A 159 2.64 -8.43 13.59
C SER A 159 3.81 -7.44 13.70
N GLU A 160 4.83 -7.64 12.88
CA GLU A 160 6.02 -6.80 12.86
C GLU A 160 6.10 -6.06 11.52
N VAL A 161 6.04 -4.73 11.56
CA VAL A 161 6.27 -3.91 10.38
C VAL A 161 7.78 -3.89 10.11
N LEU A 162 8.18 -4.42 8.96
CA LEU A 162 9.58 -4.52 8.55
C LEU A 162 10.09 -3.20 7.96
N THR A 163 9.19 -2.42 7.35
CA THR A 163 9.51 -1.12 6.74
C THR A 163 9.80 -0.08 7.81
N SER A 164 11.01 0.44 7.83
CA SER A 164 11.47 1.43 8.83
C SER A 164 11.33 2.89 8.37
N LEU A 165 11.01 3.14 7.11
CA LEU A 165 10.85 4.50 6.58
C LEU A 165 9.57 5.16 7.11
N ASP A 166 9.67 6.42 7.53
CA ASP A 166 8.53 7.19 8.01
C ASP A 166 7.38 7.23 6.99
N LYS A 167 6.14 7.23 7.49
CA LYS A 167 4.95 7.27 6.63
C LYS A 167 4.81 8.61 5.93
N LYS A 168 4.99 9.70 6.67
CA LYS A 168 4.95 11.06 6.13
C LYS A 168 6.38 11.52 5.88
N LEU A 169 6.65 11.81 4.61
CA LEU A 169 7.94 12.33 4.18
C LEU A 169 7.76 13.79 3.76
N ASP A 170 8.70 14.65 4.18
CA ASP A 170 8.75 16.02 3.71
C ASP A 170 9.29 16.06 2.28
N PHE A 171 8.56 16.78 1.42
CA PHE A 171 8.95 17.00 0.04
C PHE A 171 9.09 18.49 -0.22
N THR A 172 10.30 18.91 -0.57
CA THR A 172 10.58 20.29 -1.00
C THR A 172 11.08 20.21 -2.46
N LEU A 173 10.31 20.77 -3.39
CA LEU A 173 10.75 20.96 -4.78
C LEU A 173 11.71 22.15 -4.87
#